data_f2dfde38a8c7fa366dfdee16252ad977
#
_entry.id   f2dfde38a8c7fa366dfdee16252ad977
#
_cell.length_a   1.000
_cell.length_b   1.000
_cell.length_c   1.000
_cell.angle_alpha   90.00
_cell.angle_beta   90.00
_cell.angle_gamma   90.00
#
_symmetry.space_group_name_H-M   'P 1'
#
loop_
_entity.id
_entity.type
_entity.pdbx_description
1 polymer ?
#
loop_
_entity_poly.entity_id
_entity_poly.type
_entity_poly.pdbx_seq_one_letter_code
_entity_poly.pdbx_strand_id
1 'polypeptide(L)'
;PVLLSRLCRDRTGRYLRDNSDMGKFTQLLGGSFALASALTANAFVVPHSLMGGVARMSSARSLSMMADEPELNKISKRITQPKSQGASQAMLYATGISEEDMNKAQVGIASVWYEGNPCNMHLLDLAGEVKTGVQDAGMVGYRFNTVGVSDGISMGTEGMSFSLQSRDLIADSIETVMGAQWYDACIALPGCDKNMPGCLIAMARLNRPAIMVYGGTIRAGCSEKLGEAGEKLDIVSAFQSYGEFLYDRITEEERKEIVQKSCPGPGACGGMYTANTMATAIEALGMSLPFSSSYPADSELKREEARAAGAALKHLMAKDIKPKDIMTRAAFENAVVITMALGGSTNAVLHLIAMAKAAGVDLTIDDFQTISDKVPFIADLKPSGKYVMEDMLGIGGVPAVMKYLLDQGLLDGSCLTCTGKTVAENLADIPPLDFEAQDIVLPVERAIKESGHINILYGSLAPEGSVAKITGKEGLRFSGLARVYDQEEAMLRGVENKEVQKGDVIIIRNEGPKGGPGMPEMLTPTSVIMGAGLGKDVALITDGRFSGGSHGFIIGHVSPEAAVGGPIALVETGDPIVIDVANKVIDWQVPEEEVARRRAAWRAPAPAAKQGTLLKYIKCVGSASEGCVTDSL
;
A
#
# COMPACT_ATOMS: atom_id res chain seq x y z
N PRO A 1 -11.90 -27.30 -0.20
CA PRO A 1 -10.85 -26.31 -0.46
C PRO A 1 -10.25 -26.43 -1.87
N VAL A 2 -10.01 -27.64 -2.34
CA VAL A 2 -9.38 -27.90 -3.66
C VAL A 2 -10.29 -27.54 -4.86
N LEU A 3 -11.62 -27.45 -4.66
CA LEU A 3 -12.58 -27.17 -5.74
C LEU A 3 -12.78 -25.67 -6.04
N LEU A 4 -12.44 -24.78 -5.12
CA LEU A 4 -12.60 -23.32 -5.31
C LEU A 4 -11.47 -22.69 -6.14
N SER A 5 -10.32 -23.36 -6.28
CA SER A 5 -9.17 -22.85 -7.03
C SER A 5 -9.33 -22.90 -8.56
N ARG A 6 -10.45 -23.42 -9.09
CA ARG A 6 -10.67 -23.62 -10.55
C ARG A 6 -11.71 -22.70 -11.18
N LEU A 7 -12.17 -21.65 -10.52
CA LEU A 7 -13.24 -20.81 -11.04
C LEU A 7 -12.72 -19.40 -11.38
N CYS A 8 -12.54 -19.15 -12.68
CA CYS A 8 -12.32 -17.79 -13.20
C CYS A 8 -13.64 -17.14 -13.62
N ARG A 9 -13.78 -15.83 -13.46
CA ARG A 9 -14.95 -15.04 -13.92
C ARG A 9 -14.73 -14.41 -15.29
N ASP A 10 -15.79 -14.35 -16.11
CA ASP A 10 -15.80 -13.57 -17.34
C ASP A 10 -16.04 -12.06 -17.06
N ARG A 11 -15.98 -11.24 -18.12
CA ARG A 11 -16.20 -9.77 -18.05
C ARG A 11 -17.59 -9.37 -17.57
N THR A 12 -18.54 -10.32 -17.48
CA THR A 12 -19.92 -10.08 -17.00
C THR A 12 -20.12 -10.52 -15.57
N GLY A 13 -19.07 -10.96 -14.89
CA GLY A 13 -19.11 -11.41 -13.49
C GLY A 13 -19.62 -12.84 -13.30
N ARG A 14 -19.76 -13.63 -14.36
CA ARG A 14 -20.21 -15.03 -14.29
C ARG A 14 -19.03 -15.97 -14.17
N TYR A 15 -19.19 -17.04 -13.39
CA TYR A 15 -18.22 -18.12 -13.32
C TYR A 15 -18.34 -19.01 -14.55
N LEU A 16 -17.22 -19.28 -15.23
CA LEU A 16 -17.16 -20.29 -16.28
C LEU A 16 -17.31 -21.68 -15.62
N ARG A 17 -18.30 -22.44 -16.06
CA ARG A 17 -18.57 -23.81 -15.58
C ARG A 17 -18.16 -24.81 -16.63
N ASP A 18 -17.44 -25.83 -16.22
CA ASP A 18 -17.33 -27.06 -16.97
C ASP A 18 -18.64 -27.86 -16.81
N ASN A 19 -19.27 -28.20 -17.92
CA ASN A 19 -20.66 -28.72 -18.00
C ASN A 19 -20.82 -30.21 -17.63
N SER A 20 -19.86 -30.88 -16.99
CA SER A 20 -19.88 -32.32 -16.83
C SER A 20 -20.41 -32.89 -15.52
N ASP A 21 -20.77 -32.04 -14.50
CA ASP A 21 -21.17 -32.57 -13.17
C ASP A 21 -22.35 -31.84 -12.49
N MET A 22 -23.43 -31.59 -13.21
CA MET A 22 -24.64 -30.89 -12.68
C MET A 22 -25.61 -31.70 -11.83
N GLY A 23 -25.34 -32.97 -11.52
CA GLY A 23 -26.30 -33.84 -10.86
C GLY A 23 -26.20 -34.05 -9.35
N LYS A 24 -25.13 -33.57 -8.69
CA LYS A 24 -24.86 -33.93 -7.27
C LYS A 24 -24.69 -32.76 -6.29
N PHE A 25 -24.85 -31.53 -6.76
CA PHE A 25 -24.47 -30.36 -5.94
C PHE A 25 -25.60 -29.71 -5.12
N THR A 26 -26.85 -30.06 -5.38
CA THR A 26 -28.01 -29.42 -4.72
C THR A 26 -28.31 -29.95 -3.30
N GLN A 27 -27.68 -31.03 -2.87
CA GLN A 27 -27.92 -31.62 -1.53
C GLN A 27 -26.85 -31.29 -0.47
N LEU A 28 -25.71 -30.73 -0.83
CA LEU A 28 -24.60 -30.49 0.12
C LEU A 28 -24.45 -29.03 0.60
N LEU A 29 -25.17 -28.07 0.01
CA LEU A 29 -25.11 -26.66 0.40
C LEU A 29 -26.24 -26.18 1.33
N GLY A 30 -27.16 -27.08 1.71
CA GLY A 30 -28.26 -26.76 2.62
C GLY A 30 -27.90 -26.71 4.12
N GLY A 31 -26.68 -27.05 4.50
CA GLY A 31 -26.30 -27.22 5.89
C GLY A 31 -25.38 -26.16 6.53
N SER A 32 -24.74 -25.32 5.76
CA SER A 32 -23.65 -24.46 6.28
C SER A 32 -23.91 -22.95 6.25
N PHE A 33 -25.04 -22.49 5.71
CA PHE A 33 -25.39 -21.07 5.67
C PHE A 33 -26.24 -20.56 6.83
N ALA A 34 -26.56 -21.42 7.83
CA ALA A 34 -27.42 -21.06 8.96
C ALA A 34 -26.69 -20.54 10.20
N LEU A 35 -25.35 -20.36 10.17
CA LEU A 35 -24.58 -19.91 11.36
C LEU A 35 -24.10 -18.47 11.30
N ALA A 36 -24.27 -17.76 10.20
CA ALA A 36 -23.78 -16.38 10.06
C ALA A 36 -24.85 -15.28 10.28
N SER A 37 -26.13 -15.65 10.50
CA SER A 37 -27.22 -14.67 10.69
C SER A 37 -27.84 -14.65 12.10
N ALA A 38 -27.16 -15.18 13.12
CA ALA A 38 -27.68 -15.32 14.49
C ALA A 38 -27.10 -14.33 15.51
N LEU A 39 -26.53 -13.21 15.10
CA LEU A 39 -25.91 -12.22 16.02
C LEU A 39 -26.54 -10.82 15.96
N THR A 40 -27.78 -10.69 15.52
CA THR A 40 -28.53 -9.44 15.73
C THR A 40 -29.93 -9.73 16.23
N ALA A 41 -30.27 -9.18 17.38
CA ALA A 41 -31.58 -9.10 18.03
C ALA A 41 -31.87 -10.10 19.17
N ASN A 42 -31.36 -9.79 20.36
CA ASN A 42 -32.02 -10.19 21.59
C ASN A 42 -32.81 -8.99 22.16
N ALA A 43 -34.04 -8.83 21.69
CA ALA A 43 -35.06 -8.06 22.40
C ALA A 43 -35.75 -8.99 23.39
N PHE A 44 -35.60 -8.72 24.67
CA PHE A 44 -36.33 -9.43 25.73
C PHE A 44 -37.82 -9.10 25.65
N VAL A 45 -38.66 -10.11 25.42
CA VAL A 45 -40.10 -10.09 25.64
C VAL A 45 -40.35 -10.60 27.05
N VAL A 46 -40.93 -9.74 27.92
CA VAL A 46 -41.44 -10.10 29.24
C VAL A 46 -42.94 -10.36 29.13
N PRO A 47 -43.50 -11.48 29.66
CA PRO A 47 -44.95 -11.73 29.67
C PRO A 47 -45.65 -10.89 30.73
N HIS A 48 -46.80 -10.34 30.37
CA HIS A 48 -47.79 -9.76 31.30
C HIS A 48 -48.50 -10.83 32.10
N SER A 49 -48.49 -10.71 33.44
CA SER A 49 -49.71 -10.90 34.28
C SER A 49 -49.36 -10.62 35.74
N LEU A 50 -50.07 -9.72 36.38
CA LEU A 50 -50.95 -9.79 37.53
C LEU A 50 -51.04 -8.43 38.25
N MET A 51 -52.31 -8.03 38.43
CA MET A 51 -52.79 -6.82 39.09
C MET A 51 -52.49 -6.75 40.60
N GLY A 52 -52.41 -5.54 41.10
CA GLY A 52 -52.90 -5.19 42.43
C GLY A 52 -52.00 -4.29 43.26
N GLY A 53 -52.47 -3.11 43.61
CA GLY A 53 -51.92 -2.39 44.76
C GLY A 53 -51.62 -0.90 44.53
N VAL A 54 -52.61 -0.05 44.79
CA VAL A 54 -52.49 1.42 44.85
C VAL A 54 -51.70 1.84 46.10
N ALA A 55 -50.62 2.57 45.95
CA ALA A 55 -50.08 3.43 46.96
C ALA A 55 -49.46 4.68 46.33
N ARG A 56 -50.05 5.83 46.56
CA ARG A 56 -49.48 7.16 46.25
C ARG A 56 -48.19 7.34 47.07
N MET A 57 -47.08 7.57 46.39
CA MET A 57 -45.91 8.25 46.97
C MET A 57 -45.30 9.22 45.95
N SER A 58 -45.00 10.35 46.47
CA SER A 58 -44.49 11.59 45.93
C SER A 58 -43.46 11.46 44.80
N SER A 59 -43.61 12.35 43.81
CA SER A 59 -42.62 12.63 42.74
C SER A 59 -41.28 13.07 43.30
N ALA A 60 -40.34 12.14 43.41
CA ALA A 60 -38.96 12.48 43.34
C ALA A 60 -38.54 12.44 41.87
N ARG A 61 -38.33 13.61 41.27
CA ARG A 61 -37.63 13.70 39.98
C ARG A 61 -36.27 13.06 40.17
N SER A 62 -36.09 11.86 39.61
CA SER A 62 -34.76 11.34 39.36
C SER A 62 -34.17 12.22 38.23
N LEU A 63 -33.29 13.16 38.59
CA LEU A 63 -32.30 13.66 37.64
C LEU A 63 -31.42 12.46 37.26
N SER A 64 -31.77 11.74 36.18
CA SER A 64 -30.78 11.00 35.48
C SER A 64 -29.78 12.05 34.98
N MET A 65 -28.55 12.04 35.46
CA MET A 65 -27.43 12.70 34.80
C MET A 65 -27.39 12.11 33.39
N MET A 66 -28.01 12.76 32.42
CA MET A 66 -27.67 12.59 31.01
C MET A 66 -26.20 13.03 30.96
N ALA A 67 -25.29 12.09 30.83
CA ALA A 67 -23.94 12.44 30.42
C ALA A 67 -24.10 13.22 29.11
N ASP A 68 -23.66 14.46 29.08
CA ASP A 68 -23.69 15.28 27.86
C ASP A 68 -23.01 14.47 26.76
N GLU A 69 -23.72 14.22 25.65
CA GLU A 69 -23.09 13.59 24.49
C GLU A 69 -21.88 14.44 24.09
N PRO A 70 -20.71 13.83 23.80
CA PRO A 70 -19.52 14.59 23.50
C PRO A 70 -19.74 15.46 22.26
N GLU A 71 -19.36 16.73 22.34
CA GLU A 71 -19.39 17.66 21.22
C GLU A 71 -18.48 17.17 20.09
N LEU A 72 -19.03 16.84 18.92
CA LEU A 72 -18.29 16.30 17.78
C LEU A 72 -17.85 17.37 16.77
N ASN A 73 -18.60 18.47 16.63
CA ASN A 73 -18.31 19.57 15.70
C ASN A 73 -17.29 20.58 16.29
N LYS A 74 -16.23 20.09 16.89
CA LYS A 74 -15.23 20.91 17.62
C LYS A 74 -14.54 21.95 16.73
N ILE A 75 -14.43 21.68 15.43
CA ILE A 75 -13.70 22.48 14.45
C ILE A 75 -14.66 23.24 13.55
N SER A 76 -15.63 22.54 12.94
CA SER A 76 -16.60 23.12 12.00
C SER A 76 -17.52 24.16 12.64
N LYS A 77 -17.79 24.08 13.95
CA LYS A 77 -18.57 25.09 14.67
C LYS A 77 -18.04 26.52 14.51
N ARG A 78 -16.74 26.66 14.19
CA ARG A 78 -16.12 27.97 13.93
C ARG A 78 -16.73 28.70 12.76
N ILE A 79 -17.25 28.00 11.76
CA ILE A 79 -17.89 28.58 10.59
C ILE A 79 -19.41 28.40 10.58
N THR A 80 -19.95 27.45 11.34
CA THR A 80 -21.38 27.14 11.31
C THR A 80 -22.20 27.89 12.38
N GLN A 81 -21.60 28.32 13.50
CA GLN A 81 -22.35 28.86 14.64
C GLN A 81 -22.26 30.39 14.84
N PRO A 82 -21.08 31.03 14.66
CA PRO A 82 -20.98 32.46 14.94
C PRO A 82 -21.80 33.32 13.95
N LYS A 83 -22.55 34.28 14.45
CA LYS A 83 -23.34 35.22 13.60
C LYS A 83 -22.46 35.99 12.61
N SER A 84 -21.20 36.21 12.95
CA SER A 84 -20.20 36.86 12.08
C SER A 84 -19.82 36.00 10.85
N GLN A 85 -20.15 34.72 10.84
CA GLN A 85 -19.88 33.77 9.75
C GLN A 85 -21.08 33.56 8.82
N GLY A 86 -21.96 34.54 8.70
CA GLY A 86 -23.14 34.46 7.84
C GLY A 86 -22.85 34.14 6.39
N ALA A 87 -21.72 34.61 5.83
CA ALA A 87 -21.29 34.25 4.48
C ALA A 87 -20.97 32.76 4.34
N SER A 88 -20.21 32.20 5.28
CA SER A 88 -19.91 30.75 5.30
C SER A 88 -21.19 29.93 5.43
N GLN A 89 -22.10 30.34 6.31
CA GLN A 89 -23.38 29.68 6.53
C GLN A 89 -24.27 29.74 5.27
N ALA A 90 -24.31 30.86 4.56
CA ALA A 90 -25.05 30.97 3.31
C ALA A 90 -24.52 30.01 2.23
N MET A 91 -23.20 29.88 2.12
CA MET A 91 -22.58 28.91 1.19
C MET A 91 -22.92 27.47 1.59
N LEU A 92 -22.89 27.14 2.88
CA LEU A 92 -23.23 25.81 3.38
C LEU A 92 -24.72 25.49 3.14
N TYR A 93 -25.65 26.40 3.40
CA TYR A 93 -27.07 26.21 3.07
C TYR A 93 -27.30 25.96 1.58
N ALA A 94 -26.54 26.62 0.71
CA ALA A 94 -26.60 26.38 -0.74
C ALA A 94 -26.17 24.96 -1.16
N THR A 95 -25.43 24.22 -0.32
CA THR A 95 -25.12 22.80 -0.56
C THR A 95 -26.26 21.86 -0.17
N GLY A 96 -27.35 22.37 0.37
CA GLY A 96 -28.57 21.61 0.72
C GLY A 96 -28.61 21.10 2.16
N ILE A 97 -27.71 21.54 3.05
CA ILE A 97 -27.79 21.17 4.48
C ILE A 97 -28.88 21.99 5.19
N SER A 98 -29.44 21.37 6.21
CA SER A 98 -30.49 22.00 7.06
C SER A 98 -29.88 22.83 8.19
N GLU A 99 -30.73 23.59 8.89
CA GLU A 99 -30.34 24.31 10.12
C GLU A 99 -29.87 23.32 11.22
N GLU A 100 -30.50 22.14 11.29
CA GLU A 100 -30.07 21.08 12.21
C GLU A 100 -28.66 20.58 11.88
N ASP A 101 -28.33 20.41 10.59
CA ASP A 101 -27.03 19.94 10.12
C ASP A 101 -25.90 20.92 10.44
N MET A 102 -26.20 22.22 10.62
CA MET A 102 -25.21 23.21 11.05
C MET A 102 -24.65 22.93 12.45
N ASN A 103 -25.33 22.11 13.25
CA ASN A 103 -24.88 21.70 14.57
C ASN A 103 -24.20 20.32 14.57
N LYS A 104 -24.21 19.60 13.45
CA LYS A 104 -23.55 18.30 13.30
C LYS A 104 -22.07 18.47 12.92
N ALA A 105 -21.26 17.47 13.26
CA ALA A 105 -19.89 17.40 12.80
C ALA A 105 -19.82 17.23 11.29
N GLN A 106 -18.87 17.91 10.66
CA GLN A 106 -18.61 17.84 9.23
C GLN A 106 -17.41 16.96 8.94
N VAL A 107 -17.60 15.92 8.12
CA VAL A 107 -16.59 14.94 7.76
C VAL A 107 -16.15 15.14 6.31
N GLY A 108 -14.86 15.37 6.08
CA GLY A 108 -14.27 15.36 4.75
C GLY A 108 -14.04 13.93 4.29
N ILE A 109 -14.62 13.55 3.15
CA ILE A 109 -14.47 12.26 2.50
C ILE A 109 -13.56 12.47 1.29
N ALA A 110 -12.25 12.22 1.51
CA ALA A 110 -11.20 12.47 0.53
C ALA A 110 -11.01 11.23 -0.37
N SER A 111 -11.45 11.29 -1.62
CA SER A 111 -11.30 10.19 -2.57
C SER A 111 -10.21 10.50 -3.59
N VAL A 112 -9.47 9.45 -4.00
CA VAL A 112 -8.52 9.53 -5.12
C VAL A 112 -9.17 8.97 -6.39
N TRP A 113 -10.44 9.26 -6.58
CA TRP A 113 -11.22 8.75 -7.71
C TRP A 113 -10.86 9.44 -9.03
N TYR A 114 -10.71 8.64 -10.07
CA TYR A 114 -10.79 9.02 -11.48
C TYR A 114 -11.00 7.78 -12.35
N GLU A 115 -11.58 7.95 -13.56
CA GLU A 115 -12.02 6.82 -14.40
C GLU A 115 -10.87 6.06 -15.06
N GLY A 116 -9.76 6.74 -15.37
CA GLY A 116 -8.67 6.21 -16.20
C GLY A 116 -7.72 5.24 -15.51
N ASN A 117 -8.09 4.66 -14.34
CA ASN A 117 -7.25 3.71 -13.61
C ASN A 117 -8.10 2.64 -12.92
N PRO A 118 -7.90 1.34 -13.18
CA PRO A 118 -8.60 0.27 -12.48
C PRO A 118 -8.52 0.38 -10.95
N CYS A 119 -7.38 0.84 -10.42
CA CYS A 119 -7.20 1.02 -8.97
C CYS A 119 -8.16 2.06 -8.36
N ASN A 120 -8.67 3.01 -9.16
CA ASN A 120 -9.38 4.18 -8.67
C ASN A 120 -10.81 4.33 -9.22
N MET A 121 -11.15 3.69 -10.35
CA MET A 121 -12.41 3.93 -11.07
C MET A 121 -13.68 3.65 -10.26
N HIS A 122 -13.63 2.77 -9.25
CA HIS A 122 -14.75 2.39 -8.38
C HIS A 122 -14.85 3.23 -7.10
N LEU A 123 -13.85 4.08 -6.80
CA LEU A 123 -13.78 4.81 -5.53
C LEU A 123 -14.91 5.84 -5.38
N LEU A 124 -15.54 6.30 -6.47
CA LEU A 124 -16.69 7.19 -6.39
C LEU A 124 -17.90 6.51 -5.72
N ASP A 125 -18.13 5.24 -6.07
CA ASP A 125 -19.21 4.43 -5.50
C ASP A 125 -18.92 4.14 -4.02
N LEU A 126 -17.69 3.73 -3.69
CA LEU A 126 -17.28 3.51 -2.29
C LEU A 126 -17.37 4.80 -1.47
N ALA A 127 -17.03 5.97 -2.04
CA ALA A 127 -17.23 7.26 -1.37
C ALA A 127 -18.70 7.56 -1.13
N GLY A 128 -19.61 7.03 -1.95
CA GLY A 128 -21.05 7.04 -1.71
C GLY A 128 -21.44 6.23 -0.48
N GLU A 129 -20.91 5.01 -0.35
CA GLU A 129 -21.14 4.15 0.83
C GLU A 129 -20.58 4.78 2.11
N VAL A 130 -19.36 5.34 2.07
CA VAL A 130 -18.80 6.09 3.20
C VAL A 130 -19.69 7.26 3.60
N LYS A 131 -20.18 8.04 2.61
CA LYS A 131 -21.08 9.15 2.89
C LYS A 131 -22.37 8.69 3.57
N THR A 132 -22.94 7.58 3.10
CA THR A 132 -24.12 6.97 3.74
C THR A 132 -23.82 6.59 5.19
N GLY A 133 -22.70 5.91 5.46
CA GLY A 133 -22.30 5.53 6.82
C GLY A 133 -22.05 6.73 7.75
N VAL A 134 -21.49 7.82 7.23
CA VAL A 134 -21.33 9.09 7.96
C VAL A 134 -22.68 9.71 8.32
N GLN A 135 -23.64 9.69 7.38
CA GLN A 135 -25.00 10.19 7.61
C GLN A 135 -25.78 9.31 8.59
N ASP A 136 -25.69 7.99 8.47
CA ASP A 136 -26.29 7.02 9.40
C ASP A 136 -25.75 7.20 10.84
N ALA A 137 -24.48 7.64 10.97
CA ALA A 137 -23.86 7.99 12.25
C ALA A 137 -24.28 9.39 12.77
N GLY A 138 -25.15 10.12 12.07
CA GLY A 138 -25.67 11.43 12.47
C GLY A 138 -24.73 12.62 12.21
N MET A 139 -23.80 12.48 11.25
CA MET A 139 -22.84 13.51 10.84
C MET A 139 -23.10 13.97 9.39
N VAL A 140 -22.45 15.03 8.95
CA VAL A 140 -22.53 15.55 7.58
C VAL A 140 -21.28 15.16 6.80
N GLY A 141 -21.43 14.39 5.72
CA GLY A 141 -20.32 13.97 4.86
C GLY A 141 -20.19 14.81 3.59
N TYR A 142 -19.00 15.37 3.35
CA TYR A 142 -18.66 16.10 2.14
C TYR A 142 -17.59 15.35 1.35
N ARG A 143 -17.94 14.84 0.16
CA ARG A 143 -17.03 14.18 -0.75
C ARG A 143 -16.23 15.21 -1.55
N PHE A 144 -14.93 14.98 -1.65
CA PHE A 144 -14.05 15.68 -2.58
C PHE A 144 -12.98 14.73 -3.12
N ASN A 145 -12.40 15.07 -4.28
CA ASN A 145 -11.38 14.26 -4.90
C ASN A 145 -10.03 14.98 -4.90
N THR A 146 -8.97 14.21 -4.78
CA THR A 146 -7.59 14.65 -5.00
C THR A 146 -7.02 14.00 -6.26
N VAL A 147 -5.81 14.41 -6.66
CA VAL A 147 -5.10 13.86 -7.81
C VAL A 147 -4.70 12.41 -7.56
N GLY A 148 -4.52 11.64 -8.65
CA GLY A 148 -3.97 10.29 -8.60
C GLY A 148 -3.17 9.99 -9.86
N VAL A 149 -2.20 9.09 -9.74
CA VAL A 149 -1.42 8.57 -10.86
C VAL A 149 -1.53 7.05 -10.86
N SER A 150 -1.63 6.46 -12.04
CA SER A 150 -1.56 5.00 -12.21
C SER A 150 -0.13 4.59 -12.50
N ASP A 151 0.49 3.90 -11.57
CA ASP A 151 1.84 3.38 -11.78
C ASP A 151 1.87 2.36 -12.94
N GLY A 152 0.87 1.50 -13.03
CA GLY A 152 0.78 0.52 -14.11
C GLY A 152 0.64 1.12 -15.52
N ILE A 153 -0.02 2.29 -15.65
CA ILE A 153 -0.16 2.99 -16.95
C ILE A 153 1.09 3.83 -17.25
N SER A 154 1.70 4.43 -16.24
CA SER A 154 2.86 5.33 -16.40
C SER A 154 4.20 4.60 -16.53
N MET A 155 4.26 3.33 -16.13
CA MET A 155 5.48 2.51 -16.11
C MET A 155 6.17 2.46 -17.47
N GLY A 156 7.50 2.68 -17.48
CA GLY A 156 8.29 2.68 -18.72
C GLY A 156 8.07 3.92 -19.59
N THR A 157 7.51 5.00 -19.06
CA THR A 157 7.34 6.29 -19.74
C THR A 157 7.72 7.46 -18.82
N GLU A 158 7.90 8.67 -19.39
CA GLU A 158 8.16 9.89 -18.62
C GLU A 158 7.00 10.25 -17.65
N GLY A 159 5.81 9.66 -17.87
CA GLY A 159 4.67 9.76 -16.96
C GLY A 159 4.99 9.27 -15.55
N MET A 160 5.95 8.33 -15.42
CA MET A 160 6.32 7.76 -14.14
C MET A 160 6.99 8.76 -13.18
N SER A 161 7.60 9.82 -13.70
CA SER A 161 8.12 10.95 -12.91
C SER A 161 7.04 11.63 -12.05
N PHE A 162 5.78 11.54 -12.44
CA PHE A 162 4.66 12.11 -11.67
C PHE A 162 4.14 11.17 -10.55
N SER A 163 4.57 9.91 -10.53
CA SER A 163 4.06 8.92 -9.58
C SER A 163 4.44 9.27 -8.12
N LEU A 164 5.72 9.21 -7.73
CA LEU A 164 6.13 9.48 -6.34
C LEU A 164 5.78 10.90 -5.91
N GLN A 165 5.96 11.86 -6.80
CA GLN A 165 5.60 13.24 -6.56
C GLN A 165 4.12 13.42 -6.22
N SER A 166 3.21 12.60 -6.80
CA SER A 166 1.79 12.65 -6.51
C SER A 166 1.46 12.33 -5.05
N ARG A 167 2.32 11.57 -4.34
CA ARG A 167 2.16 11.29 -2.91
C ARG A 167 2.06 12.58 -2.09
N ASP A 168 2.98 13.50 -2.32
CA ASP A 168 3.05 14.76 -1.59
C ASP A 168 1.94 15.72 -2.06
N LEU A 169 1.60 15.74 -3.35
CA LEU A 169 0.46 16.52 -3.86
C LEU A 169 -0.89 16.05 -3.30
N ILE A 170 -1.07 14.75 -3.13
CA ILE A 170 -2.25 14.18 -2.47
C ILE A 170 -2.32 14.68 -1.03
N ALA A 171 -1.21 14.61 -0.30
CA ALA A 171 -1.14 15.11 1.07
C ALA A 171 -1.49 16.59 1.14
N ASP A 172 -0.85 17.43 0.34
CA ASP A 172 -1.07 18.87 0.29
C ASP A 172 -2.51 19.24 -0.10
N SER A 173 -3.11 18.53 -1.06
CA SER A 173 -4.48 18.81 -1.49
C SER A 173 -5.52 18.45 -0.43
N ILE A 174 -5.36 17.31 0.26
CA ILE A 174 -6.26 16.90 1.36
C ILE A 174 -6.11 17.88 2.53
N GLU A 175 -4.88 18.21 2.92
CA GLU A 175 -4.61 19.18 3.98
C GLU A 175 -5.23 20.54 3.67
N THR A 176 -5.09 21.01 2.41
CA THR A 176 -5.67 22.28 1.95
C THR A 176 -7.19 22.30 2.07
N VAL A 177 -7.88 21.27 1.56
CA VAL A 177 -9.34 21.21 1.61
C VAL A 177 -9.84 21.08 3.04
N MET A 178 -9.28 20.13 3.80
CA MET A 178 -9.67 19.87 5.19
C MET A 178 -9.43 21.09 6.09
N GLY A 179 -8.32 21.79 5.88
CA GLY A 179 -7.96 23.01 6.62
C GLY A 179 -8.88 24.17 6.27
N ALA A 180 -9.04 24.48 4.98
CA ALA A 180 -9.82 25.62 4.50
C ALA A 180 -11.32 25.49 4.77
N GLN A 181 -11.87 24.27 4.69
CA GLN A 181 -13.30 23.99 4.91
C GLN A 181 -13.65 23.70 6.38
N TRP A 182 -12.67 23.67 7.26
CA TRP A 182 -12.85 23.44 8.70
C TRP A 182 -13.53 22.10 9.04
N TYR A 183 -13.33 21.03 8.26
CA TYR A 183 -13.91 19.72 8.55
C TYR A 183 -13.34 19.13 9.84
N ASP A 184 -14.21 18.52 10.66
CA ASP A 184 -13.87 17.98 11.98
C ASP A 184 -13.05 16.70 11.92
N ALA A 185 -13.30 15.86 10.90
CA ALA A 185 -12.69 14.55 10.75
C ALA A 185 -12.55 14.17 9.27
N CYS A 186 -11.75 13.14 8.99
CA CYS A 186 -11.44 12.70 7.63
C CYS A 186 -11.65 11.19 7.44
N ILE A 187 -12.29 10.81 6.32
CA ILE A 187 -12.19 9.43 5.79
C ILE A 187 -11.55 9.54 4.41
N ALA A 188 -10.40 8.87 4.20
CA ALA A 188 -9.74 8.85 2.90
C ALA A 188 -9.92 7.51 2.20
N LEU A 189 -10.14 7.57 0.86
CA LEU A 189 -10.31 6.42 -0.01
C LEU A 189 -9.23 6.41 -1.10
N PRO A 190 -8.07 5.84 -0.81
CA PRO A 190 -7.02 5.59 -1.79
C PRO A 190 -7.21 4.27 -2.54
N GLY A 191 -6.59 4.16 -3.74
CA GLY A 191 -6.58 2.94 -4.53
C GLY A 191 -5.18 2.49 -4.93
N CYS A 192 -4.36 3.35 -5.51
CA CYS A 192 -3.04 3.03 -6.06
C CYS A 192 -1.91 3.29 -5.07
N ASP A 193 -0.69 2.91 -5.45
CA ASP A 193 0.54 2.85 -4.65
C ASP A 193 0.84 4.09 -3.81
N LYS A 194 0.83 5.27 -4.42
CA LYS A 194 1.20 6.55 -3.79
C LYS A 194 0.03 7.25 -3.11
N ASN A 195 -1.19 6.76 -3.40
CA ASN A 195 -2.41 7.33 -2.83
C ASN A 195 -2.46 7.12 -1.31
N MET A 196 -2.16 5.89 -0.86
CA MET A 196 -2.23 5.53 0.56
C MET A 196 -1.27 6.33 1.43
N PRO A 197 0.06 6.35 1.14
CA PRO A 197 0.96 7.15 1.95
C PRO A 197 0.65 8.65 1.87
N GLY A 198 0.20 9.17 0.71
CA GLY A 198 -0.24 10.57 0.60
C GLY A 198 -1.41 10.90 1.52
N CYS A 199 -2.43 10.04 1.59
CA CYS A 199 -3.55 10.19 2.52
C CYS A 199 -3.10 10.17 3.98
N LEU A 200 -2.21 9.24 4.36
CA LEU A 200 -1.72 9.11 5.74
C LEU A 200 -0.85 10.30 6.16
N ILE A 201 -0.02 10.83 5.26
CA ILE A 201 0.77 12.06 5.50
C ILE A 201 -0.19 13.22 5.82
N ALA A 202 -1.26 13.42 5.02
CA ALA A 202 -2.27 14.44 5.29
C ALA A 202 -2.95 14.25 6.64
N MET A 203 -3.36 13.01 6.98
CA MET A 203 -3.99 12.69 8.25
C MET A 203 -3.06 13.00 9.44
N ALA A 204 -1.78 12.66 9.34
CA ALA A 204 -0.78 12.94 10.37
C ALA A 204 -0.54 14.45 10.57
N ARG A 205 -0.43 15.22 9.47
CA ARG A 205 -0.27 16.68 9.52
C ARG A 205 -1.48 17.38 10.12
N LEU A 206 -2.68 17.02 9.68
CA LEU A 206 -3.95 17.58 10.17
C LEU A 206 -4.24 17.19 11.62
N ASN A 207 -3.87 15.99 12.00
CA ASN A 207 -4.09 15.40 13.32
C ASN A 207 -5.54 15.58 13.83
N ARG A 208 -6.51 15.32 12.96
CA ARG A 208 -7.95 15.25 13.24
C ARG A 208 -8.38 13.78 13.17
N PRO A 209 -9.41 13.33 13.92
CA PRO A 209 -9.87 11.95 13.85
C PRO A 209 -10.02 11.49 12.40
N ALA A 210 -9.41 10.36 12.05
CA ALA A 210 -9.34 9.92 10.66
C ALA A 210 -9.26 8.39 10.53
N ILE A 211 -9.80 7.89 9.39
CA ILE A 211 -9.76 6.47 9.00
C ILE A 211 -9.42 6.38 7.52
N MET A 212 -8.55 5.45 7.14
CA MET A 212 -8.34 5.08 5.74
C MET A 212 -9.21 3.87 5.38
N VAL A 213 -9.92 3.96 4.27
CA VAL A 213 -10.64 2.83 3.65
C VAL A 213 -9.95 2.51 2.33
N TYR A 214 -9.22 1.42 2.28
CA TYR A 214 -8.54 0.98 1.06
C TYR A 214 -9.54 0.56 -0.02
N GLY A 215 -9.31 0.96 -1.27
CA GLY A 215 -10.17 0.61 -2.40
C GLY A 215 -10.25 -0.89 -2.71
N GLY A 216 -9.34 -1.69 -2.18
CA GLY A 216 -9.33 -3.15 -2.34
C GLY A 216 -8.45 -3.65 -3.48
N THR A 217 -8.10 -4.93 -3.42
CA THR A 217 -7.29 -5.61 -4.43
C THR A 217 -8.13 -6.01 -5.65
N ILE A 218 -7.51 -6.02 -6.84
CA ILE A 218 -8.12 -6.52 -8.07
C ILE A 218 -8.25 -8.06 -8.01
N ARG A 219 -9.24 -8.62 -8.70
CA ARG A 219 -9.31 -10.06 -8.94
C ARG A 219 -8.20 -10.52 -9.88
N ALA A 220 -7.76 -11.76 -9.73
CA ALA A 220 -6.83 -12.36 -10.68
C ALA A 220 -7.49 -12.58 -12.05
N GLY A 221 -6.74 -12.33 -13.11
CA GLY A 221 -7.11 -12.76 -14.45
C GLY A 221 -6.86 -14.26 -14.68
N CYS A 222 -7.35 -14.79 -15.78
CA CYS A 222 -7.11 -16.17 -16.20
C CYS A 222 -6.84 -16.25 -17.69
N SER A 223 -5.88 -17.10 -18.10
CA SER A 223 -5.72 -17.53 -19.47
C SER A 223 -6.40 -18.89 -19.70
N GLU A 224 -7.04 -19.04 -20.86
CA GLU A 224 -7.59 -20.32 -21.30
C GLU A 224 -6.60 -21.11 -22.16
N LYS A 225 -5.58 -20.44 -22.69
CA LYS A 225 -4.67 -21.01 -23.70
C LYS A 225 -3.24 -21.22 -23.20
N LEU A 226 -2.83 -20.48 -22.16
CA LEU A 226 -1.47 -20.47 -21.67
C LEU A 226 -1.37 -21.21 -20.34
N GLY A 227 -0.34 -22.07 -20.23
CA GLY A 227 -0.04 -22.79 -19.02
C GLY A 227 -0.98 -23.97 -18.71
N GLU A 228 -0.88 -24.49 -17.50
CA GLU A 228 -1.88 -25.40 -16.95
C GLU A 228 -3.20 -24.62 -16.78
N ALA A 229 -4.30 -25.21 -17.18
CA ALA A 229 -5.64 -24.60 -17.12
C ALA A 229 -5.89 -24.02 -15.71
N GLY A 230 -5.96 -22.68 -15.59
CA GLY A 230 -6.21 -21.97 -14.34
C GLY A 230 -5.03 -21.17 -13.80
N GLU A 231 -3.97 -20.93 -14.56
CA GLU A 231 -2.91 -20.01 -14.13
C GLU A 231 -3.47 -18.58 -13.94
N LYS A 232 -3.19 -18.01 -12.76
CA LYS A 232 -3.63 -16.66 -12.41
C LYS A 232 -2.74 -15.61 -13.05
N LEU A 233 -3.35 -14.73 -13.84
CA LEU A 233 -2.71 -13.58 -14.45
C LEU A 233 -2.89 -12.33 -13.59
N ASP A 234 -1.91 -11.43 -13.69
CA ASP A 234 -1.92 -10.10 -13.07
C ASP A 234 -1.16 -9.09 -13.93
N ILE A 235 -1.03 -7.84 -13.45
CA ILE A 235 -0.33 -6.79 -14.20
C ILE A 235 1.13 -7.16 -14.52
N VAL A 236 1.82 -7.88 -13.63
CA VAL A 236 3.21 -8.30 -13.86
C VAL A 236 3.28 -9.34 -14.97
N SER A 237 2.29 -10.23 -15.09
CA SER A 237 2.17 -11.16 -16.22
C SER A 237 2.15 -10.41 -17.56
N ALA A 238 1.41 -9.27 -17.63
CA ALA A 238 1.38 -8.44 -18.84
C ALA A 238 2.76 -7.84 -19.17
N PHE A 239 3.52 -7.37 -18.17
CA PHE A 239 4.88 -6.87 -18.37
C PHE A 239 5.86 -7.98 -18.81
N GLN A 240 5.82 -9.14 -18.15
CA GLN A 240 6.69 -10.28 -18.46
C GLN A 240 6.43 -10.82 -19.87
N SER A 241 5.18 -10.82 -20.33
CA SER A 241 4.82 -11.29 -21.67
C SER A 241 5.56 -10.57 -22.81
N TYR A 242 5.97 -9.31 -22.61
CA TYR A 242 6.80 -8.59 -23.57
C TYR A 242 8.20 -9.21 -23.70
N GLY A 243 8.85 -9.51 -22.57
CA GLY A 243 10.16 -10.18 -22.59
C GLY A 243 10.08 -11.58 -23.20
N GLU A 244 9.03 -12.36 -22.87
CA GLU A 244 8.81 -13.68 -23.42
C GLU A 244 8.59 -13.64 -24.95
N PHE A 245 7.86 -12.63 -25.44
CA PHE A 245 7.67 -12.40 -26.87
C PHE A 245 8.98 -12.02 -27.57
N LEU A 246 9.81 -11.13 -27.01
CA LEU A 246 11.10 -10.73 -27.59
C LEU A 246 12.07 -11.89 -27.77
N TYR A 247 11.95 -12.93 -26.94
CA TYR A 247 12.79 -14.13 -27.01
C TYR A 247 12.06 -15.36 -27.59
N ASP A 248 11.01 -15.14 -28.40
CA ASP A 248 10.26 -16.16 -29.14
C ASP A 248 9.70 -17.31 -28.26
N ARG A 249 9.37 -17.02 -26.99
CA ARG A 249 8.80 -18.00 -26.06
C ARG A 249 7.28 -18.09 -26.14
N ILE A 250 6.63 -17.01 -26.55
CA ILE A 250 5.20 -16.92 -26.78
C ILE A 250 4.93 -16.20 -28.11
N THR A 251 3.76 -16.48 -28.70
CA THR A 251 3.27 -15.81 -29.91
C THR A 251 2.67 -14.44 -29.59
N GLU A 252 2.46 -13.60 -30.61
CA GLU A 252 1.77 -12.31 -30.45
C GLU A 252 0.30 -12.49 -30.01
N GLU A 253 -0.37 -13.55 -30.45
CA GLU A 253 -1.73 -13.89 -30.05
C GLU A 253 -1.82 -14.24 -28.57
N GLU A 254 -0.87 -15.02 -28.06
CA GLU A 254 -0.75 -15.37 -26.63
C GLU A 254 -0.41 -14.13 -25.80
N ARG A 255 0.54 -13.30 -26.24
CA ARG A 255 0.86 -12.03 -25.60
C ARG A 255 -0.37 -11.13 -25.47
N LYS A 256 -1.16 -10.96 -26.55
CA LYS A 256 -2.39 -10.17 -26.52
C LYS A 256 -3.42 -10.72 -25.55
N GLU A 257 -3.57 -12.04 -25.48
CA GLU A 257 -4.49 -12.66 -24.52
C GLU A 257 -4.07 -12.36 -23.08
N ILE A 258 -2.78 -12.53 -22.72
CA ILE A 258 -2.26 -12.19 -21.41
C ILE A 258 -2.57 -10.74 -21.06
N VAL A 259 -2.20 -9.79 -21.94
CA VAL A 259 -2.41 -8.36 -21.71
C VAL A 259 -3.90 -8.03 -21.50
N GLN A 260 -4.80 -8.61 -22.29
CA GLN A 260 -6.23 -8.34 -22.20
C GLN A 260 -6.89 -8.90 -20.92
N LYS A 261 -6.33 -10.00 -20.39
CA LYS A 261 -6.93 -10.73 -19.26
C LYS A 261 -6.25 -10.42 -17.91
N SER A 262 -5.10 -9.77 -17.89
CA SER A 262 -4.33 -9.51 -16.66
C SER A 262 -5.04 -8.60 -15.65
N CYS A 263 -5.92 -7.69 -16.10
CA CYS A 263 -6.63 -6.74 -15.23
C CYS A 263 -8.14 -6.82 -15.51
N PRO A 264 -8.87 -7.77 -14.90
CA PRO A 264 -10.25 -8.07 -15.31
C PRO A 264 -11.31 -7.11 -14.75
N GLY A 265 -10.97 -6.17 -13.86
CA GLY A 265 -11.95 -5.28 -13.22
C GLY A 265 -11.34 -4.21 -12.33
N PRO A 266 -12.10 -3.68 -11.36
CA PRO A 266 -11.61 -2.67 -10.42
C PRO A 266 -10.68 -3.27 -9.37
N GLY A 267 -9.83 -2.41 -8.80
CA GLY A 267 -8.95 -2.73 -7.68
C GLY A 267 -7.48 -2.50 -7.98
N ALA A 268 -6.68 -2.43 -6.95
CA ALA A 268 -5.24 -2.33 -7.05
C ALA A 268 -4.60 -3.69 -7.38
N CYS A 269 -3.37 -3.66 -7.88
CA CYS A 269 -2.63 -4.85 -8.35
C CYS A 269 -2.76 -6.06 -7.43
N GLY A 270 -2.98 -7.27 -8.01
CA GLY A 270 -3.34 -8.47 -7.24
C GLY A 270 -2.24 -9.10 -6.39
N GLY A 271 -0.95 -8.86 -6.69
CA GLY A 271 0.16 -9.40 -5.89
C GLY A 271 0.51 -8.53 -4.68
N MET A 272 1.50 -8.97 -3.88
CA MET A 272 2.09 -8.20 -2.77
C MET A 272 3.05 -7.13 -3.35
N TYR A 273 2.52 -6.33 -4.29
CA TYR A 273 3.18 -5.17 -4.86
C TYR A 273 2.97 -3.95 -3.95
N THR A 274 3.36 -2.76 -4.40
CA THR A 274 3.41 -1.59 -3.51
C THR A 274 2.03 -1.23 -2.93
N ALA A 275 0.94 -1.30 -3.71
CA ALA A 275 -0.40 -0.97 -3.21
C ALA A 275 -0.83 -1.90 -2.06
N ASN A 276 -0.76 -3.23 -2.24
CA ASN A 276 -1.12 -4.17 -1.18
C ASN A 276 -0.13 -4.15 -0.01
N THR A 277 1.16 -3.90 -0.28
CA THR A 277 2.16 -3.68 0.79
C THR A 277 1.76 -2.52 1.68
N MET A 278 1.40 -1.37 1.10
CA MET A 278 0.99 -0.21 1.89
C MET A 278 -0.34 -0.43 2.59
N ALA A 279 -1.31 -1.10 1.93
CA ALA A 279 -2.59 -1.43 2.56
C ALA A 279 -2.40 -2.32 3.80
N THR A 280 -1.60 -3.39 3.71
CA THR A 280 -1.31 -4.28 4.84
C THR A 280 -0.50 -3.59 5.94
N ALA A 281 0.49 -2.78 5.57
CA ALA A 281 1.27 -1.99 6.51
C ALA A 281 0.41 -0.98 7.28
N ILE A 282 -0.54 -0.32 6.62
CA ILE A 282 -1.45 0.65 7.24
C ILE A 282 -2.50 -0.04 8.12
N GLU A 283 -2.93 -1.25 7.77
CA GLU A 283 -3.79 -2.07 8.64
C GLU A 283 -3.05 -2.46 9.92
N ALA A 284 -1.79 -2.90 9.83
CA ALA A 284 -0.95 -3.21 10.98
C ALA A 284 -0.57 -1.95 11.80
N LEU A 285 -0.42 -0.80 11.15
CA LEU A 285 -0.26 0.52 11.79
C LEU A 285 -1.50 0.94 12.59
N GLY A 286 -2.68 0.36 12.28
CA GLY A 286 -3.92 0.65 12.96
C GLY A 286 -4.76 1.77 12.35
N MET A 287 -4.45 2.28 11.14
CA MET A 287 -5.15 3.42 10.51
C MET A 287 -6.27 3.02 9.54
N SER A 288 -6.50 1.72 9.33
CA SER A 288 -7.65 1.16 8.61
C SER A 288 -8.37 0.11 9.45
N LEU A 289 -9.63 -0.19 9.10
CA LEU A 289 -10.42 -1.22 9.79
C LEU A 289 -9.82 -2.60 9.50
N PRO A 290 -9.98 -3.58 10.41
CA PRO A 290 -9.57 -4.97 10.16
C PRO A 290 -10.17 -5.52 8.87
N PHE A 291 -9.38 -6.29 8.11
CA PHE A 291 -9.68 -6.82 6.78
C PHE A 291 -9.68 -5.79 5.64
N SER A 292 -9.46 -4.52 5.89
CA SER A 292 -9.44 -3.48 4.84
C SER A 292 -8.51 -3.85 3.69
N SER A 293 -7.31 -4.34 3.99
CA SER A 293 -6.31 -4.75 3.00
C SER A 293 -6.61 -6.09 2.32
N SER A 294 -7.58 -6.88 2.85
CA SER A 294 -7.87 -8.23 2.37
C SER A 294 -9.09 -8.31 1.44
N TYR A 295 -10.03 -7.36 1.56
CA TYR A 295 -11.25 -7.39 0.76
C TYR A 295 -11.01 -7.00 -0.69
N PRO A 296 -11.45 -7.82 -1.67
CA PRO A 296 -11.43 -7.44 -3.07
C PRO A 296 -12.31 -6.22 -3.35
N ALA A 297 -11.88 -5.39 -4.31
CA ALA A 297 -12.50 -4.12 -4.64
C ALA A 297 -13.97 -4.21 -5.06
N ASP A 298 -14.37 -5.32 -5.70
CA ASP A 298 -15.72 -5.59 -6.21
C ASP A 298 -16.62 -6.35 -5.21
N SER A 299 -16.13 -6.59 -3.98
CA SER A 299 -16.87 -7.40 -3.00
C SER A 299 -17.89 -6.58 -2.22
N GLU A 300 -18.98 -7.22 -1.78
CA GLU A 300 -19.95 -6.60 -0.85
C GLU A 300 -19.31 -6.27 0.49
N LEU A 301 -18.38 -7.12 0.97
CA LEU A 301 -17.62 -6.87 2.20
C LEU A 301 -16.87 -5.53 2.17
N LYS A 302 -16.36 -5.13 1.00
CA LYS A 302 -15.70 -3.83 0.83
C LYS A 302 -16.70 -2.66 0.94
N ARG A 303 -17.93 -2.82 0.44
CA ARG A 303 -19.00 -1.82 0.58
C ARG A 303 -19.49 -1.71 2.03
N GLU A 304 -19.64 -2.84 2.72
CA GLU A 304 -20.01 -2.90 4.13
C GLU A 304 -18.95 -2.21 5.01
N GLU A 305 -17.65 -2.47 4.77
CA GLU A 305 -16.55 -1.79 5.44
C GLU A 305 -16.59 -0.27 5.22
N ALA A 306 -16.78 0.15 3.96
CA ALA A 306 -16.87 1.57 3.62
C ALA A 306 -17.99 2.28 4.38
N ARG A 307 -19.15 1.63 4.53
CA ARG A 307 -20.28 2.15 5.33
C ARG A 307 -19.97 2.13 6.83
N ALA A 308 -19.34 1.08 7.34
CA ALA A 308 -18.98 0.93 8.75
C ALA A 308 -17.97 2.00 9.22
N ALA A 309 -17.14 2.53 8.32
CA ALA A 309 -16.17 3.58 8.62
C ALA A 309 -16.81 4.85 9.22
N GLY A 310 -18.07 5.17 8.89
CA GLY A 310 -18.79 6.30 9.48
C GLY A 310 -19.02 6.16 10.99
N ALA A 311 -19.49 5.00 11.43
CA ALA A 311 -19.70 4.70 12.85
C ALA A 311 -18.38 4.62 13.63
N ALA A 312 -17.35 4.00 13.03
CA ALA A 312 -16.02 3.94 13.62
C ALA A 312 -15.41 5.34 13.79
N LEU A 313 -15.56 6.22 12.80
CA LEU A 313 -15.08 7.61 12.89
C LEU A 313 -15.79 8.39 14.01
N LYS A 314 -17.12 8.25 14.12
CA LYS A 314 -17.87 8.87 15.23
C LYS A 314 -17.31 8.44 16.59
N HIS A 315 -16.97 7.16 16.74
CA HIS A 315 -16.36 6.63 17.97
C HIS A 315 -15.01 7.28 18.27
N LEU A 316 -14.14 7.43 17.26
CA LEU A 316 -12.85 8.13 17.41
C LEU A 316 -13.05 9.59 17.83
N MET A 317 -14.00 10.29 17.19
CA MET A 317 -14.32 11.68 17.51
C MET A 317 -14.83 11.83 18.94
N ALA A 318 -15.68 10.92 19.41
CA ALA A 318 -16.21 10.93 20.76
C ALA A 318 -15.12 10.69 21.82
N LYS A 319 -14.13 9.87 21.52
CA LYS A 319 -12.96 9.60 22.37
C LYS A 319 -11.79 10.56 22.15
N ASP A 320 -11.89 11.48 21.19
CA ASP A 320 -10.83 12.41 20.77
C ASP A 320 -9.53 11.70 20.31
N ILE A 321 -9.64 10.49 19.78
CA ILE A 321 -8.51 9.72 19.24
C ILE A 321 -8.14 10.27 17.86
N LYS A 322 -6.87 10.60 17.69
CA LYS A 322 -6.31 11.25 16.50
C LYS A 322 -5.21 10.40 15.86
N PRO A 323 -4.84 10.65 14.60
CA PRO A 323 -3.80 9.90 13.92
C PRO A 323 -2.49 9.78 14.71
N LYS A 324 -2.01 10.83 15.37
CA LYS A 324 -0.75 10.78 16.13
C LYS A 324 -0.84 9.94 17.43
N ASP A 325 -2.06 9.66 17.91
CA ASP A 325 -2.25 8.72 19.03
C ASP A 325 -2.12 7.26 18.58
N ILE A 326 -2.36 6.99 17.29
CA ILE A 326 -2.28 5.68 16.65
C ILE A 326 -0.91 5.48 15.98
N MET A 327 -0.44 6.46 15.22
CA MET A 327 0.80 6.41 14.43
C MET A 327 2.03 6.60 15.33
N THR A 328 2.18 5.74 16.32
CA THR A 328 3.30 5.73 17.27
C THR A 328 4.50 4.96 16.70
N ARG A 329 5.66 5.07 17.35
CA ARG A 329 6.85 4.31 16.98
C ARG A 329 6.57 2.80 16.91
N ALA A 330 5.96 2.22 17.93
CA ALA A 330 5.61 0.80 17.97
C ALA A 330 4.63 0.40 16.84
N ALA A 331 3.67 1.26 16.51
CA ALA A 331 2.76 1.02 15.39
C ALA A 331 3.48 1.03 14.04
N PHE A 332 4.48 1.90 13.83
CA PHE A 332 5.34 1.85 12.64
C PHE A 332 6.20 0.59 12.60
N GLU A 333 6.71 0.13 13.74
CA GLU A 333 7.43 -1.16 13.81
C GLU A 333 6.51 -2.33 13.42
N ASN A 334 5.26 -2.37 13.87
CA ASN A 334 4.26 -3.34 13.40
C ASN A 334 4.06 -3.28 11.88
N ALA A 335 4.00 -2.08 11.28
CA ALA A 335 3.89 -1.92 9.83
C ALA A 335 5.12 -2.46 9.07
N VAL A 336 6.32 -2.29 9.62
CA VAL A 336 7.55 -2.88 9.04
C VAL A 336 7.54 -4.39 9.21
N VAL A 337 7.14 -4.93 10.37
CA VAL A 337 7.04 -6.38 10.64
C VAL A 337 6.15 -7.07 9.60
N ILE A 338 4.93 -6.58 9.39
CA ILE A 338 4.01 -7.18 8.40
C ILE A 338 4.58 -7.09 6.97
N THR A 339 5.26 -5.98 6.63
CA THR A 339 5.93 -5.81 5.35
C THR A 339 7.00 -6.88 5.14
N MET A 340 7.82 -7.17 6.15
CA MET A 340 8.86 -8.20 6.10
C MET A 340 8.27 -9.61 6.00
N ALA A 341 7.26 -9.91 6.81
CA ALA A 341 6.64 -11.23 6.87
C ALA A 341 5.93 -11.61 5.55
N LEU A 342 5.28 -10.65 4.90
CA LEU A 342 4.52 -10.87 3.66
C LEU A 342 5.35 -10.72 2.37
N GLY A 343 6.61 -10.28 2.43
CA GLY A 343 7.43 -10.10 1.22
C GLY A 343 7.08 -8.83 0.42
N GLY A 344 6.77 -7.74 1.12
CA GLY A 344 6.31 -6.49 0.53
C GLY A 344 7.32 -5.77 -0.36
N SER A 345 6.89 -4.68 -0.96
CA SER A 345 7.69 -3.82 -1.85
C SER A 345 8.74 -3.03 -1.08
N THR A 346 9.92 -2.85 -1.67
CA THR A 346 10.97 -1.93 -1.18
C THR A 346 10.50 -0.48 -1.10
N ASN A 347 9.48 -0.09 -1.87
CA ASN A 347 8.87 1.24 -1.80
C ASN A 347 8.29 1.56 -0.41
N ALA A 348 7.95 0.55 0.39
CA ALA A 348 7.49 0.73 1.77
C ALA A 348 8.54 1.46 2.63
N VAL A 349 9.83 1.30 2.36
CA VAL A 349 10.90 2.02 3.08
C VAL A 349 10.72 3.53 2.93
N LEU A 350 10.56 4.02 1.67
CA LEU A 350 10.34 5.44 1.39
C LEU A 350 9.04 5.95 2.03
N HIS A 351 7.96 5.16 1.90
CA HIS A 351 6.62 5.60 2.29
C HIS A 351 6.42 5.61 3.79
N LEU A 352 6.88 4.58 4.51
CA LEU A 352 6.76 4.53 5.96
C LEU A 352 7.63 5.59 6.64
N ILE A 353 8.85 5.87 6.13
CA ILE A 353 9.69 6.97 6.64
C ILE A 353 8.98 8.33 6.42
N ALA A 354 8.42 8.58 5.25
CA ALA A 354 7.69 9.82 4.98
C ALA A 354 6.46 9.99 5.88
N MET A 355 5.69 8.92 6.09
CA MET A 355 4.53 8.90 6.99
C MET A 355 4.96 9.13 8.45
N ALA A 356 6.06 8.50 8.89
CA ALA A 356 6.61 8.65 10.23
C ALA A 356 7.06 10.09 10.49
N LYS A 357 7.79 10.70 9.54
CA LYS A 357 8.18 12.13 9.61
C LYS A 357 6.95 13.04 9.75
N ALA A 358 5.89 12.83 8.97
CA ALA A 358 4.66 13.60 9.08
C ALA A 358 3.95 13.42 10.44
N ALA A 359 4.07 12.24 11.06
CA ALA A 359 3.56 11.96 12.40
C ALA A 359 4.47 12.52 13.53
N GLY A 360 5.70 12.90 13.20
CA GLY A 360 6.72 13.31 14.18
C GLY A 360 7.42 12.13 14.84
N VAL A 361 7.45 10.97 14.17
CA VAL A 361 8.12 9.75 14.63
C VAL A 361 9.45 9.60 13.89
N ASP A 362 10.50 9.34 14.64
CA ASP A 362 11.83 9.04 14.09
C ASP A 362 11.88 7.58 13.65
N LEU A 363 11.83 7.35 12.33
CA LEU A 363 11.97 6.06 11.67
C LEU A 363 13.03 6.19 10.57
N THR A 364 14.06 5.35 10.61
CA THR A 364 15.20 5.39 9.70
C THR A 364 15.30 4.11 8.88
N ILE A 365 16.14 4.09 7.85
CA ILE A 365 16.39 2.87 7.08
C ILE A 365 17.01 1.76 7.95
N ASP A 366 17.78 2.08 9.00
CA ASP A 366 18.40 1.10 9.89
C ASP A 366 17.38 0.33 10.74
N ASP A 367 16.23 0.95 11.02
CA ASP A 367 15.13 0.28 11.70
C ASP A 367 14.56 -0.87 10.86
N PHE A 368 14.48 -0.66 9.54
CA PHE A 368 14.07 -1.72 8.61
C PHE A 368 15.04 -2.89 8.66
N GLN A 369 16.36 -2.63 8.72
CA GLN A 369 17.34 -3.71 8.85
C GLN A 369 17.20 -4.43 10.20
N THR A 370 17.05 -3.68 11.29
CA THR A 370 16.92 -4.24 12.64
C THR A 370 15.70 -5.18 12.75
N ILE A 371 14.58 -4.79 12.12
CA ILE A 371 13.36 -5.60 12.08
C ILE A 371 13.51 -6.77 11.10
N SER A 372 14.11 -6.53 9.93
CA SER A 372 14.39 -7.57 8.93
C SER A 372 15.23 -8.71 9.49
N ASP A 373 16.22 -8.43 10.34
CA ASP A 373 17.06 -9.45 10.97
C ASP A 373 16.29 -10.39 11.91
N LYS A 374 15.08 -9.99 12.37
CA LYS A 374 14.28 -10.74 13.36
C LYS A 374 13.01 -11.37 12.79
N VAL A 375 12.48 -10.81 11.72
CA VAL A 375 11.16 -11.20 11.17
C VAL A 375 11.37 -12.11 9.97
N PRO A 376 10.95 -13.38 10.01
CA PRO A 376 11.08 -14.27 8.89
C PRO A 376 10.13 -13.89 7.73
N PHE A 377 10.56 -14.15 6.49
CA PHE A 377 9.71 -14.05 5.32
C PHE A 377 8.91 -15.35 5.16
N ILE A 378 7.59 -15.29 5.32
CA ILE A 378 6.72 -16.48 5.47
C ILE A 378 5.64 -16.63 4.40
N ALA A 379 5.36 -15.60 3.58
CA ALA A 379 4.24 -15.65 2.63
C ALA A 379 4.70 -15.91 1.19
N ASP A 380 4.14 -16.93 0.52
CA ASP A 380 4.43 -17.30 -0.87
C ASP A 380 3.58 -16.50 -1.85
N LEU A 381 3.60 -15.15 -1.71
CA LEU A 381 2.86 -14.21 -2.53
C LEU A 381 3.67 -13.72 -3.73
N LYS A 382 3.01 -13.46 -4.86
CA LYS A 382 3.62 -12.76 -6.00
C LYS A 382 4.17 -11.39 -5.55
N PRO A 383 5.34 -10.94 -6.07
CA PRO A 383 6.07 -11.46 -7.23
C PRO A 383 7.02 -12.62 -6.92
N SER A 384 7.40 -12.82 -5.68
CA SER A 384 8.41 -13.83 -5.29
C SER A 384 7.82 -15.24 -5.15
N GLY A 385 6.51 -15.35 -4.96
CA GLY A 385 5.75 -16.58 -4.82
C GLY A 385 4.67 -16.74 -5.89
N LYS A 386 3.73 -17.65 -5.65
CA LYS A 386 2.71 -18.08 -6.62
C LYS A 386 1.30 -17.52 -6.36
N TYR A 387 0.99 -17.10 -5.12
CA TYR A 387 -0.34 -16.66 -4.72
C TYR A 387 -0.54 -15.15 -4.89
N VAL A 388 -1.80 -14.74 -4.96
CA VAL A 388 -2.22 -13.32 -5.02
C VAL A 388 -3.00 -12.93 -3.76
N MET A 389 -3.24 -11.63 -3.56
CA MET A 389 -3.94 -11.13 -2.36
C MET A 389 -5.38 -11.63 -2.23
N GLU A 390 -6.05 -11.95 -3.34
CA GLU A 390 -7.37 -12.59 -3.33
C GLU A 390 -7.35 -13.93 -2.58
N ASP A 391 -6.23 -14.68 -2.66
CA ASP A 391 -6.08 -15.96 -1.98
C ASP A 391 -5.95 -15.80 -0.46
N MET A 392 -5.36 -14.68 0.00
CA MET A 392 -5.21 -14.37 1.42
C MET A 392 -6.54 -14.31 2.17
N LEU A 393 -7.59 -13.78 1.54
CA LEU A 393 -8.91 -13.72 2.18
C LEU A 393 -9.43 -15.12 2.54
N GLY A 394 -9.14 -16.12 1.70
CA GLY A 394 -9.55 -17.52 1.90
C GLY A 394 -8.95 -18.20 3.14
N ILE A 395 -7.83 -17.66 3.66
CA ILE A 395 -7.16 -18.21 4.86
C ILE A 395 -7.36 -17.34 6.12
N GLY A 396 -8.28 -16.37 6.07
CA GLY A 396 -8.57 -15.45 7.19
C GLY A 396 -8.00 -14.05 7.02
N GLY A 397 -7.45 -13.73 5.84
CA GLY A 397 -6.94 -12.40 5.50
C GLY A 397 -5.69 -11.99 6.28
N VAL A 398 -5.33 -10.72 6.15
CA VAL A 398 -4.20 -10.11 6.87
C VAL A 398 -4.39 -10.18 8.39
N PRO A 399 -5.60 -10.01 8.97
CA PRO A 399 -5.80 -10.19 10.40
C PRO A 399 -5.38 -11.56 10.95
N ALA A 400 -5.57 -12.65 10.20
CA ALA A 400 -5.11 -13.97 10.63
C ALA A 400 -3.58 -14.07 10.66
N VAL A 401 -2.89 -13.44 9.70
CA VAL A 401 -1.43 -13.35 9.72
C VAL A 401 -0.94 -12.46 10.87
N MET A 402 -1.58 -11.31 11.10
CA MET A 402 -1.27 -10.44 12.24
C MET A 402 -1.46 -11.16 13.58
N LYS A 403 -2.56 -11.94 13.70
CA LYS A 403 -2.79 -12.77 14.90
C LYS A 403 -1.66 -13.77 15.12
N TYR A 404 -1.24 -14.46 14.05
CA TYR A 404 -0.14 -15.40 14.12
C TYR A 404 1.19 -14.71 14.52
N LEU A 405 1.54 -13.57 13.91
CA LEU A 405 2.73 -12.82 14.26
C LEU A 405 2.69 -12.26 15.69
N LEU A 406 1.50 -11.87 16.18
CA LEU A 406 1.29 -11.46 17.56
C LEU A 406 1.54 -12.63 18.52
N ASP A 407 1.02 -13.82 18.22
CA ASP A 407 1.23 -15.02 19.02
C ASP A 407 2.70 -15.48 19.04
N GLN A 408 3.48 -15.16 17.98
CA GLN A 408 4.93 -15.35 17.91
C GLN A 408 5.74 -14.24 18.64
N GLY A 409 5.08 -13.23 19.20
CA GLY A 409 5.74 -12.10 19.87
C GLY A 409 6.48 -11.15 18.93
N LEU A 410 6.11 -11.14 17.63
CA LEU A 410 6.71 -10.28 16.60
C LEU A 410 5.95 -8.96 16.41
N LEU A 411 4.69 -8.86 16.84
CA LEU A 411 3.88 -7.64 16.82
C LEU A 411 3.62 -7.12 18.22
N ASP A 412 3.56 -5.79 18.38
CA ASP A 412 3.08 -5.15 19.61
C ASP A 412 1.55 -5.04 19.59
N GLY A 413 0.90 -5.91 20.36
CA GLY A 413 -0.54 -5.93 20.50
C GLY A 413 -1.15 -4.75 21.26
N SER A 414 -0.35 -3.95 21.97
CA SER A 414 -0.82 -2.82 22.76
C SER A 414 -1.11 -1.56 21.95
N CYS A 415 -0.65 -1.51 20.69
CA CYS A 415 -0.85 -0.37 19.80
C CYS A 415 -2.34 -0.07 19.58
N LEU A 416 -2.73 1.19 19.76
CA LEU A 416 -4.08 1.68 19.54
C LEU A 416 -4.40 1.71 18.03
N THR A 417 -5.66 1.48 17.68
CA THR A 417 -6.11 1.48 16.28
C THR A 417 -7.30 2.41 16.04
N CYS A 418 -7.65 2.62 14.78
CA CYS A 418 -8.81 3.42 14.37
C CYS A 418 -10.17 2.82 14.76
N THR A 419 -10.22 1.63 15.35
CA THR A 419 -11.43 1.11 15.99
C THR A 419 -11.63 1.62 17.41
N GLY A 420 -10.63 2.32 17.97
CA GLY A 420 -10.59 2.72 19.38
C GLY A 420 -10.27 1.56 20.33
N LYS A 421 -9.83 0.42 19.79
CA LYS A 421 -9.31 -0.76 20.48
C LYS A 421 -7.83 -0.94 20.12
N THR A 422 -7.14 -1.76 20.90
CA THR A 422 -5.76 -2.17 20.58
C THR A 422 -5.72 -3.22 19.47
N VAL A 423 -4.53 -3.45 18.91
CA VAL A 423 -4.29 -4.52 17.94
C VAL A 423 -4.69 -5.88 18.53
N ALA A 424 -4.26 -6.20 19.75
CA ALA A 424 -4.59 -7.46 20.42
C ALA A 424 -6.12 -7.64 20.60
N GLU A 425 -6.83 -6.58 20.98
CA GLU A 425 -8.30 -6.62 21.15
C GLU A 425 -9.04 -6.83 19.82
N ASN A 426 -8.53 -6.26 18.72
CA ASN A 426 -9.11 -6.48 17.39
C ASN A 426 -8.86 -7.89 16.87
N LEU A 427 -7.77 -8.52 17.26
CA LEU A 427 -7.37 -9.85 16.81
C LEU A 427 -7.87 -10.99 17.72
N ALA A 428 -8.49 -10.69 18.86
CA ALA A 428 -8.87 -11.68 19.87
C ALA A 428 -9.79 -12.78 19.34
N ASP A 429 -10.76 -12.41 18.50
CA ASP A 429 -11.75 -13.31 17.93
C ASP A 429 -11.36 -13.85 16.52
N ILE A 430 -10.18 -13.50 16.02
CA ILE A 430 -9.71 -13.98 14.71
C ILE A 430 -9.26 -15.44 14.85
N PRO A 431 -9.76 -16.36 14.00
CA PRO A 431 -9.30 -17.75 14.00
C PRO A 431 -7.79 -17.86 13.67
N PRO A 432 -7.07 -18.80 14.28
CA PRO A 432 -5.68 -19.06 13.93
C PRO A 432 -5.56 -19.59 12.48
N LEU A 433 -4.38 -19.39 11.88
CA LEU A 433 -4.06 -19.99 10.59
C LEU A 433 -4.02 -21.51 10.68
N ASP A 434 -4.66 -22.20 9.73
CA ASP A 434 -4.59 -23.65 9.59
C ASP A 434 -3.47 -24.02 8.60
N PHE A 435 -2.29 -24.33 9.11
CA PHE A 435 -1.11 -24.66 8.31
C PHE A 435 -1.16 -26.03 7.61
N GLU A 436 -2.16 -26.85 7.90
CA GLU A 436 -2.38 -28.13 7.20
C GLU A 436 -3.33 -27.95 5.99
N ALA A 437 -4.18 -26.90 6.02
CA ALA A 437 -5.16 -26.66 4.97
C ALA A 437 -4.68 -25.64 3.89
N GLN A 438 -3.54 -24.99 4.09
CA GLN A 438 -3.04 -23.96 3.17
C GLN A 438 -1.50 -23.92 3.15
N ASP A 439 -0.92 -23.37 2.06
CA ASP A 439 0.52 -23.17 1.85
C ASP A 439 0.85 -21.75 1.36
N ILE A 440 -0.07 -20.81 1.56
CA ILE A 440 0.09 -19.38 1.22
C ILE A 440 1.01 -18.70 2.24
N VAL A 441 0.78 -18.99 3.52
CA VAL A 441 1.60 -18.52 4.64
C VAL A 441 2.16 -19.73 5.35
N LEU A 442 3.48 -19.75 5.49
CA LEU A 442 4.19 -20.85 6.17
C LEU A 442 4.41 -20.50 7.65
N PRO A 443 4.48 -21.51 8.54
CA PRO A 443 4.88 -21.28 9.92
C PRO A 443 6.34 -20.82 9.99
N VAL A 444 6.71 -20.09 11.05
CA VAL A 444 8.06 -19.48 11.19
C VAL A 444 9.18 -20.52 11.14
N GLU A 445 8.92 -21.75 11.60
CA GLU A 445 9.86 -22.87 11.57
C GLU A 445 10.12 -23.41 10.15
N ARG A 446 9.27 -23.07 9.20
CA ARG A 446 9.38 -23.44 7.78
C ARG A 446 9.37 -22.22 6.89
N ALA A 447 9.81 -21.07 7.40
CA ALA A 447 9.84 -19.81 6.66
C ALA A 447 10.56 -19.96 5.32
N ILE A 448 10.13 -19.19 4.32
CA ILE A 448 10.82 -19.10 3.01
C ILE A 448 12.26 -18.60 3.20
N LYS A 449 12.45 -17.65 4.14
CA LYS A 449 13.74 -17.13 4.58
C LYS A 449 13.65 -16.82 6.06
N GLU A 450 14.69 -17.16 6.83
CA GLU A 450 14.74 -16.97 8.29
C GLU A 450 14.77 -15.50 8.73
N SER A 451 15.03 -14.58 7.81
CA SER A 451 15.00 -13.12 8.01
C SER A 451 14.13 -12.45 6.95
N GLY A 452 13.84 -11.17 7.10
CA GLY A 452 13.11 -10.39 6.12
C GLY A 452 13.81 -10.33 4.77
N HIS A 453 13.05 -10.00 3.74
CA HIS A 453 13.53 -9.93 2.36
C HIS A 453 14.12 -8.56 1.99
N ILE A 454 13.87 -7.50 2.77
CA ILE A 454 14.48 -6.18 2.59
C ILE A 454 15.77 -6.12 3.42
N ASN A 455 16.87 -5.72 2.78
CA ASN A 455 18.17 -5.55 3.41
C ASN A 455 18.73 -4.16 3.09
N ILE A 456 19.32 -3.51 4.07
CA ILE A 456 20.00 -2.23 3.91
C ILE A 456 21.48 -2.47 3.73
N LEU A 457 22.05 -1.98 2.62
CA LEU A 457 23.47 -2.16 2.31
C LEU A 457 24.16 -0.80 2.33
N TYR A 458 25.35 -0.78 2.92
CA TYR A 458 26.23 0.38 3.00
C TYR A 458 27.57 0.07 2.33
N GLY A 459 28.32 1.09 2.00
CA GLY A 459 29.67 0.93 1.45
C GLY A 459 30.12 2.09 0.59
N SER A 460 31.23 1.93 -0.11
CA SER A 460 31.80 2.97 -0.95
C SER A 460 30.89 3.42 -2.08
N LEU A 461 29.96 2.55 -2.54
CA LEU A 461 28.97 2.90 -3.56
C LEU A 461 27.73 3.60 -2.97
N ALA A 462 27.33 3.28 -1.74
CA ALA A 462 26.14 3.79 -1.08
C ALA A 462 26.44 4.22 0.37
N PRO A 463 27.17 5.32 0.61
CA PRO A 463 27.56 5.73 1.97
C PRO A 463 26.36 6.19 2.84
N GLU A 464 25.24 6.59 2.24
CA GLU A 464 23.99 6.92 2.94
C GLU A 464 22.96 5.78 2.87
N GLY A 465 23.38 4.60 2.41
CA GLY A 465 22.59 3.39 2.33
C GLY A 465 21.92 3.14 0.98
N SER A 466 21.46 1.91 0.83
CA SER A 466 20.68 1.41 -0.31
C SER A 466 19.75 0.31 0.15
N VAL A 467 18.73 -0.02 -0.65
CA VAL A 467 17.69 -0.99 -0.31
C VAL A 467 17.75 -2.16 -1.28
N ALA A 468 18.11 -3.34 -0.78
CA ALA A 468 18.14 -4.59 -1.53
C ALA A 468 16.90 -5.45 -1.24
N LYS A 469 16.33 -6.08 -2.28
CA LYS A 469 15.28 -7.09 -2.16
C LYS A 469 15.88 -8.46 -2.39
N ILE A 470 16.02 -9.25 -1.32
CA ILE A 470 16.67 -10.58 -1.32
C ILE A 470 15.71 -11.58 -0.72
N THR A 471 15.09 -12.39 -1.56
CA THR A 471 14.06 -13.38 -1.15
C THR A 471 14.64 -14.74 -0.79
N GLY A 472 15.96 -14.91 -0.98
CA GLY A 472 16.70 -16.17 -0.73
C GLY A 472 16.89 -17.03 -1.98
N LYS A 473 16.30 -16.65 -3.11
CA LYS A 473 16.43 -17.36 -4.41
C LYS A 473 17.61 -16.86 -5.24
N GLU A 474 18.12 -15.66 -4.93
CA GLU A 474 19.14 -14.91 -5.67
C GLU A 474 20.56 -15.18 -5.15
N GLY A 475 20.68 -15.72 -3.95
CA GLY A 475 21.92 -15.81 -3.20
C GLY A 475 22.18 -14.56 -2.35
N LEU A 476 23.30 -14.58 -1.59
CA LEU A 476 23.65 -13.50 -0.65
C LEU A 476 24.89 -12.69 -1.10
N ARG A 477 25.52 -13.07 -2.21
CA ARG A 477 26.73 -12.42 -2.71
C ARG A 477 26.74 -12.36 -4.22
N PHE A 478 27.12 -11.21 -4.77
CA PHE A 478 27.35 -11.02 -6.19
C PHE A 478 28.61 -10.16 -6.41
N SER A 479 29.43 -10.50 -7.41
CA SER A 479 30.59 -9.71 -7.80
C SER A 479 30.68 -9.72 -9.32
N GLY A 480 30.93 -8.56 -9.91
CA GLY A 480 31.00 -8.43 -11.35
C GLY A 480 31.56 -7.09 -11.79
N LEU A 481 31.63 -6.89 -13.09
CA LEU A 481 32.01 -5.61 -13.67
C LEU A 481 30.80 -4.77 -13.93
N ALA A 482 30.89 -3.47 -13.60
CA ALA A 482 29.84 -2.52 -13.85
C ALA A 482 29.55 -2.38 -15.34
N ARG A 483 28.27 -2.36 -15.71
CA ARG A 483 27.77 -1.93 -17.01
C ARG A 483 26.81 -0.77 -16.78
N VAL A 484 27.29 0.42 -17.09
CA VAL A 484 26.63 1.68 -16.68
C VAL A 484 25.76 2.22 -17.79
N TYR A 485 24.52 2.58 -17.42
CA TYR A 485 23.54 3.24 -18.29
C TYR A 485 23.02 4.49 -17.60
N ASP A 486 22.97 5.58 -18.34
CA ASP A 486 22.27 6.79 -17.92
C ASP A 486 20.79 6.63 -18.32
N GLN A 487 19.93 6.44 -17.33
CA GLN A 487 18.47 6.23 -17.44
C GLN A 487 18.03 4.85 -17.96
N GLU A 488 16.74 4.52 -17.72
CA GLU A 488 16.10 3.24 -18.04
C GLU A 488 16.16 2.92 -19.52
N GLU A 489 15.85 3.89 -20.39
CA GLU A 489 15.78 3.69 -21.83
C GLU A 489 17.15 3.32 -22.45
N ALA A 490 18.24 3.84 -21.90
CA ALA A 490 19.58 3.48 -22.35
C ALA A 490 19.89 2.01 -22.01
N MET A 491 19.46 1.56 -20.82
CA MET A 491 19.63 0.16 -20.41
C MET A 491 18.80 -0.78 -21.29
N LEU A 492 17.56 -0.44 -21.60
CA LEU A 492 16.71 -1.25 -22.47
C LEU A 492 17.31 -1.41 -23.86
N ARG A 493 17.83 -0.33 -24.46
CA ARG A 493 18.58 -0.40 -25.72
C ARG A 493 19.82 -1.30 -25.62
N GLY A 494 20.52 -1.26 -24.48
CA GLY A 494 21.70 -2.14 -24.24
C GLY A 494 21.32 -3.61 -24.23
N VAL A 495 20.16 -3.97 -23.66
CA VAL A 495 19.67 -5.37 -23.70
C VAL A 495 19.25 -5.77 -25.12
N GLU A 496 18.51 -4.93 -25.85
CA GLU A 496 18.13 -5.14 -27.24
C GLU A 496 19.35 -5.37 -28.14
N ASN A 497 20.42 -4.61 -27.92
CA ASN A 497 21.71 -4.74 -28.60
C ASN A 497 22.56 -5.93 -28.11
N LYS A 498 22.09 -6.70 -27.12
CA LYS A 498 22.81 -7.82 -26.50
C LYS A 498 24.15 -7.42 -25.86
N GLU A 499 24.23 -6.20 -25.34
CA GLU A 499 25.43 -5.69 -24.65
C GLU A 499 25.59 -6.31 -23.25
N VAL A 500 24.47 -6.63 -22.58
CA VAL A 500 24.47 -7.22 -21.24
C VAL A 500 24.91 -8.66 -21.28
N GLN A 501 25.90 -8.99 -20.46
CA GLN A 501 26.52 -10.31 -20.38
C GLN A 501 26.34 -10.92 -19.00
N LYS A 502 26.46 -12.26 -18.91
CA LYS A 502 26.51 -12.96 -17.63
C LYS A 502 27.68 -12.46 -16.77
N GLY A 503 27.41 -12.18 -15.51
CA GLY A 503 28.36 -11.64 -14.56
C GLY A 503 28.41 -10.11 -14.52
N ASP A 504 27.64 -9.40 -15.37
CA ASP A 504 27.56 -7.94 -15.29
C ASP A 504 26.81 -7.48 -14.05
N VAL A 505 27.28 -6.36 -13.47
CA VAL A 505 26.53 -5.54 -12.53
C VAL A 505 25.98 -4.34 -13.30
N ILE A 506 24.71 -4.38 -13.63
CA ILE A 506 24.03 -3.34 -14.39
C ILE A 506 23.77 -2.16 -13.45
N ILE A 507 24.24 -0.97 -13.81
CA ILE A 507 23.98 0.27 -13.07
C ILE A 507 23.11 1.19 -13.92
N ILE A 508 21.92 1.51 -13.42
CA ILE A 508 21.01 2.50 -14.01
C ILE A 508 21.03 3.71 -13.09
N ARG A 509 21.57 4.83 -13.54
CA ARG A 509 21.74 6.03 -12.73
C ARG A 509 21.01 7.26 -13.31
N ASN A 510 20.95 8.34 -12.54
CA ASN A 510 20.13 9.54 -12.82
C ASN A 510 18.62 9.26 -12.81
N GLU A 511 18.21 8.25 -12.01
CA GLU A 511 16.82 7.90 -11.73
C GLU A 511 16.43 8.19 -10.27
N GLY A 512 17.31 8.88 -9.53
CA GLY A 512 17.09 9.29 -8.15
C GLY A 512 16.06 10.42 -7.99
N PRO A 513 15.80 10.88 -6.74
CA PRO A 513 14.77 11.88 -6.43
C PRO A 513 14.83 13.16 -7.26
N LYS A 514 16.05 13.64 -7.57
CA LYS A 514 16.29 14.87 -8.34
C LYS A 514 16.68 14.60 -9.79
N GLY A 515 17.46 13.54 -10.03
CA GLY A 515 18.00 13.18 -11.35
C GLY A 515 16.94 12.67 -12.30
N GLY A 516 16.21 11.64 -11.88
CA GLY A 516 14.95 11.22 -12.47
C GLY A 516 13.82 11.73 -11.59
N PRO A 517 13.32 12.97 -11.79
CA PRO A 517 12.46 13.60 -10.81
C PRO A 517 11.25 12.74 -10.48
N GLY A 518 11.08 12.46 -9.17
CA GLY A 518 10.06 11.53 -8.70
C GLY A 518 10.52 10.08 -8.62
N MET A 519 11.81 9.77 -8.80
CA MET A 519 12.34 8.39 -8.77
C MET A 519 11.46 7.45 -9.61
N PRO A 520 11.46 7.53 -10.95
CA PRO A 520 10.65 6.66 -11.80
C PRO A 520 10.77 5.20 -11.36
N GLU A 521 9.63 4.55 -11.20
CA GLU A 521 9.59 3.15 -10.77
C GLU A 521 9.83 2.24 -11.96
N MET A 522 10.87 1.42 -11.93
CA MET A 522 11.28 0.58 -13.03
C MET A 522 10.80 -0.86 -12.84
N LEU A 523 10.09 -1.42 -13.81
CA LEU A 523 9.72 -2.83 -13.90
C LEU A 523 10.26 -3.45 -15.20
N THR A 524 10.26 -2.70 -16.30
CA THR A 524 10.67 -3.18 -17.62
C THR A 524 12.10 -3.75 -17.62
N PRO A 525 13.13 -3.09 -17.00
CA PRO A 525 14.48 -3.63 -16.94
C PRO A 525 14.55 -5.03 -16.33
N THR A 526 13.90 -5.24 -15.18
CA THR A 526 13.89 -6.55 -14.53
C THR A 526 13.11 -7.59 -15.34
N SER A 527 11.98 -7.21 -15.95
CA SER A 527 11.18 -8.10 -16.79
C SER A 527 11.93 -8.55 -18.04
N VAL A 528 12.62 -7.63 -18.73
CA VAL A 528 13.39 -7.94 -19.93
C VAL A 528 14.60 -8.83 -19.60
N ILE A 529 15.31 -8.56 -18.50
CA ILE A 529 16.41 -9.40 -18.01
C ILE A 529 15.92 -10.82 -17.68
N MET A 530 14.77 -10.95 -17.04
CA MET A 530 14.15 -12.26 -16.78
C MET A 530 13.76 -12.96 -18.09
N GLY A 531 13.14 -12.23 -19.02
CA GLY A 531 12.81 -12.72 -20.37
C GLY A 531 14.04 -13.19 -21.14
N ALA A 532 15.17 -12.48 -21.01
CA ALA A 532 16.45 -12.88 -21.61
C ALA A 532 17.07 -14.15 -20.97
N GLY A 533 16.54 -14.63 -19.84
CA GLY A 533 17.09 -15.74 -19.09
C GLY A 533 18.34 -15.39 -18.27
N LEU A 534 18.62 -14.10 -18.08
CA LEU A 534 19.78 -13.57 -17.35
C LEU A 534 19.49 -13.26 -15.86
N GLY A 535 18.25 -13.44 -15.40
CA GLY A 535 17.81 -13.01 -14.07
C GLY A 535 18.60 -13.57 -12.87
N LYS A 536 19.32 -14.66 -13.04
CA LYS A 536 20.21 -15.24 -12.02
C LYS A 536 21.69 -14.94 -12.25
N ASP A 537 22.01 -14.36 -13.40
CA ASP A 537 23.39 -14.21 -13.89
C ASP A 537 23.88 -12.76 -13.83
N VAL A 538 23.03 -11.82 -13.46
CA VAL A 538 23.35 -10.38 -13.35
C VAL A 538 22.75 -9.79 -12.08
N ALA A 539 23.34 -8.66 -11.61
CA ALA A 539 22.76 -7.82 -10.58
C ALA A 539 22.38 -6.46 -11.18
N LEU A 540 21.31 -5.82 -10.63
CA LEU A 540 20.88 -4.48 -11.03
C LEU A 540 20.99 -3.52 -9.84
N ILE A 541 21.60 -2.36 -10.07
CA ILE A 541 21.79 -1.30 -9.08
C ILE A 541 21.23 0.01 -9.65
N THR A 542 20.55 0.81 -8.83
CA THR A 542 20.04 2.12 -9.25
C THR A 542 19.95 3.11 -8.08
N ASP A 543 20.12 4.40 -8.37
CA ASP A 543 19.75 5.48 -7.46
C ASP A 543 18.25 5.81 -7.49
N GLY A 544 17.53 5.24 -8.48
CA GLY A 544 16.09 5.20 -8.54
C GLY A 544 15.50 4.06 -7.71
N ARG A 545 14.36 3.50 -8.15
CA ARG A 545 13.67 2.39 -7.48
C ARG A 545 13.14 1.38 -8.46
N PHE A 546 13.02 0.16 -7.99
CA PHE A 546 12.36 -0.91 -8.72
C PHE A 546 10.91 -1.07 -8.26
N SER A 547 10.04 -1.50 -9.18
CA SER A 547 8.65 -1.81 -8.89
C SER A 547 8.53 -2.94 -7.85
N GLY A 548 7.45 -2.92 -7.07
CA GLY A 548 7.09 -4.02 -6.18
C GLY A 548 6.99 -5.37 -6.89
N GLY A 549 6.71 -5.38 -8.21
CA GLY A 549 6.69 -6.56 -9.07
C GLY A 549 8.06 -7.08 -9.50
N SER A 550 9.14 -6.34 -9.24
CA SER A 550 10.49 -6.75 -9.63
C SER A 550 11.04 -7.87 -8.77
N HIS A 551 11.86 -8.72 -9.38
CA HIS A 551 12.59 -9.81 -8.73
C HIS A 551 13.95 -10.04 -9.41
N GLY A 552 14.83 -10.81 -8.77
CA GLY A 552 16.24 -10.95 -9.11
C GLY A 552 17.15 -10.23 -8.09
N PHE A 553 18.45 -10.20 -8.34
CA PHE A 553 19.42 -9.53 -7.45
C PHE A 553 19.36 -8.01 -7.69
N ILE A 554 18.47 -7.32 -6.98
CA ILE A 554 18.15 -5.91 -7.22
C ILE A 554 18.43 -5.04 -5.99
N ILE A 555 19.11 -3.91 -6.22
CA ILE A 555 19.42 -2.90 -5.21
C ILE A 555 19.00 -1.52 -5.74
N GLY A 556 18.04 -0.89 -5.07
CA GLY A 556 17.60 0.45 -5.38
C GLY A 556 17.93 1.46 -4.28
N HIS A 557 17.43 2.69 -4.44
CA HIS A 557 17.57 3.78 -3.46
C HIS A 557 19.02 4.07 -3.07
N VAL A 558 19.98 3.82 -3.97
CA VAL A 558 21.40 4.11 -3.70
C VAL A 558 21.55 5.60 -3.40
N SER A 559 22.04 5.87 -2.20
CA SER A 559 22.18 7.23 -1.68
C SER A 559 23.62 7.54 -1.28
N PRO A 560 24.11 8.75 -1.60
CA PRO A 560 23.48 9.83 -2.38
C PRO A 560 23.31 9.48 -3.88
N GLU A 561 22.24 10.03 -4.51
CA GLU A 561 21.96 9.83 -5.94
C GLU A 561 23.02 10.44 -6.87
N ALA A 562 23.04 10.01 -8.13
CA ALA A 562 23.99 10.50 -9.13
C ALA A 562 23.87 12.01 -9.40
N ALA A 563 22.66 12.55 -9.46
CA ALA A 563 22.41 13.96 -9.80
C ALA A 563 23.00 14.94 -8.78
N VAL A 564 23.27 14.52 -7.55
CA VAL A 564 23.93 15.33 -6.50
C VAL A 564 25.42 14.96 -6.32
N GLY A 565 25.98 14.11 -7.17
CA GLY A 565 27.40 13.72 -7.14
C GLY A 565 27.68 12.59 -6.17
N GLY A 566 26.71 11.74 -5.85
CA GLY A 566 26.92 10.50 -5.13
C GLY A 566 27.92 9.58 -5.86
N PRO A 567 28.53 8.57 -5.17
CA PRO A 567 29.52 7.69 -5.77
C PRO A 567 29.06 7.01 -7.06
N ILE A 568 27.76 6.66 -7.14
CA ILE A 568 27.16 6.02 -8.32
C ILE A 568 27.32 6.87 -9.60
N ALA A 569 27.42 8.22 -9.48
CA ALA A 569 27.66 9.13 -10.59
C ALA A 569 29.06 8.94 -11.23
N LEU A 570 30.01 8.40 -10.47
CA LEU A 570 31.41 8.30 -10.82
C LEU A 570 31.80 6.92 -11.36
N VAL A 571 30.91 5.93 -11.27
CA VAL A 571 31.15 4.58 -11.77
C VAL A 571 31.24 4.59 -13.29
N GLU A 572 32.24 3.89 -13.84
CA GLU A 572 32.41 3.70 -15.28
C GLU A 572 32.22 2.22 -15.64
N THR A 573 31.79 1.95 -16.88
CA THR A 573 31.68 0.56 -17.37
C THR A 573 33.04 -0.15 -17.28
N GLY A 574 33.07 -1.33 -16.68
CA GLY A 574 34.27 -2.10 -16.41
C GLY A 574 34.80 -2.00 -14.98
N ASP A 575 34.26 -1.12 -14.16
CA ASP A 575 34.67 -1.02 -12.75
C ASP A 575 34.19 -2.25 -11.94
N PRO A 576 35.02 -2.77 -11.01
CA PRO A 576 34.63 -3.91 -10.18
C PRO A 576 33.63 -3.48 -9.09
N ILE A 577 32.53 -4.22 -8.97
CA ILE A 577 31.52 -4.05 -7.92
C ILE A 577 31.40 -5.33 -7.11
N VAL A 578 31.28 -5.19 -5.79
CA VAL A 578 31.05 -6.30 -4.85
C VAL A 578 29.80 -5.99 -4.02
N ILE A 579 28.88 -6.94 -3.99
CA ILE A 579 27.67 -6.93 -3.18
C ILE A 579 27.73 -8.11 -2.23
N ASP A 580 27.67 -7.86 -0.92
CA ASP A 580 27.68 -8.87 0.13
C ASP A 580 26.56 -8.60 1.12
N VAL A 581 25.40 -9.22 0.87
CA VAL A 581 24.18 -9.01 1.68
C VAL A 581 24.37 -9.56 3.10
N ALA A 582 25.13 -10.63 3.26
CA ALA A 582 25.39 -11.22 4.58
C ALA A 582 26.14 -10.23 5.49
N ASN A 583 27.09 -9.49 4.92
CA ASN A 583 27.86 -8.45 5.62
C ASN A 583 27.25 -7.04 5.47
N LYS A 584 26.11 -6.89 4.76
CA LYS A 584 25.41 -5.61 4.52
C LYS A 584 26.27 -4.59 3.77
N VAL A 585 27.06 -5.06 2.78
CA VAL A 585 28.07 -4.27 2.05
C VAL A 585 27.74 -4.18 0.56
N ILE A 586 27.93 -2.97 0.01
CA ILE A 586 27.93 -2.68 -1.42
C ILE A 586 29.13 -1.79 -1.75
N ASP A 587 30.15 -2.37 -2.39
CA ASP A 587 31.43 -1.70 -2.62
C ASP A 587 31.77 -1.57 -4.10
N TRP A 588 32.30 -0.39 -4.41
CA TRP A 588 32.92 -0.04 -5.67
C TRP A 588 34.46 -0.04 -5.50
N GLN A 589 35.11 -1.02 -6.13
CA GLN A 589 36.53 -1.32 -5.92
C GLN A 589 37.43 -0.57 -6.92
N VAL A 590 37.47 0.76 -6.81
CA VAL A 590 38.33 1.63 -7.63
C VAL A 590 39.29 2.39 -6.70
N PRO A 591 40.57 2.57 -7.11
CA PRO A 591 41.57 3.28 -6.31
C PRO A 591 41.10 4.71 -5.96
N GLU A 592 41.38 5.16 -4.74
CA GLU A 592 40.90 6.48 -4.23
C GLU A 592 41.38 7.65 -5.09
N GLU A 593 42.59 7.57 -5.65
CA GLU A 593 43.13 8.58 -6.60
C GLU A 593 42.26 8.70 -7.85
N GLU A 594 41.77 7.61 -8.39
CA GLU A 594 40.89 7.58 -9.55
C GLU A 594 39.51 8.12 -9.21
N VAL A 595 38.97 7.76 -8.03
CA VAL A 595 37.73 8.34 -7.52
C VAL A 595 37.84 9.85 -7.39
N ALA A 596 38.96 10.33 -6.82
CA ALA A 596 39.22 11.77 -6.69
C ALA A 596 39.30 12.47 -8.05
N ARG A 597 39.98 11.85 -9.03
CA ARG A 597 40.08 12.35 -10.41
C ARG A 597 38.71 12.46 -11.06
N ARG A 598 37.90 11.41 -11.00
CA ARG A 598 36.53 11.37 -11.55
C ARG A 598 35.64 12.40 -10.86
N ARG A 599 35.73 12.54 -9.55
CA ARG A 599 34.98 13.55 -8.77
C ARG A 599 35.34 14.97 -9.17
N ALA A 600 36.60 15.27 -9.42
CA ALA A 600 37.02 16.58 -9.88
C ALA A 600 36.51 16.92 -11.30
N ALA A 601 36.36 15.91 -12.15
CA ALA A 601 35.82 16.02 -13.51
C ALA A 601 34.28 16.07 -13.56
N TRP A 602 33.59 15.52 -12.55
CA TRP A 602 32.13 15.43 -12.52
C TRP A 602 31.47 16.81 -12.54
N ARG A 603 30.36 16.92 -13.24
CA ARG A 603 29.50 18.11 -13.27
C ARG A 603 28.07 17.68 -13.08
N ALA A 604 27.33 18.41 -12.24
CA ALA A 604 25.91 18.19 -12.02
C ALA A 604 25.12 18.28 -13.34
N PRO A 605 24.27 17.31 -13.65
CA PRO A 605 23.42 17.38 -14.83
C PRO A 605 22.44 18.56 -14.71
N ALA A 606 22.00 19.08 -15.84
CA ALA A 606 20.94 20.06 -15.84
C ALA A 606 19.65 19.41 -15.31
N PRO A 607 18.83 20.15 -14.55
CA PRO A 607 17.55 19.62 -14.08
C PRO A 607 16.68 19.12 -15.24
N ALA A 608 16.14 17.90 -15.12
CA ALA A 608 15.29 17.29 -16.13
C ALA A 608 14.01 18.10 -16.42
N ALA A 609 13.52 18.87 -15.43
CA ALA A 609 12.36 19.74 -15.57
C ALA A 609 12.75 21.22 -15.40
N LYS A 610 12.26 22.08 -16.31
CA LYS A 610 12.53 23.52 -16.32
C LYS A 610 11.41 24.37 -15.71
N GLN A 611 10.22 23.78 -15.50
CA GLN A 611 9.04 24.47 -14.97
C GLN A 611 8.04 23.45 -14.39
N GLY A 612 6.98 23.98 -13.81
CA GLY A 612 5.84 23.18 -13.35
C GLY A 612 6.13 22.42 -12.05
N THR A 613 5.35 21.35 -11.85
CA THR A 613 5.32 20.61 -10.60
C THR A 613 6.60 19.80 -10.38
N LEU A 614 7.19 19.22 -11.43
CA LEU A 614 8.44 18.48 -11.32
C LEU A 614 9.62 19.39 -10.94
N LEU A 615 9.69 20.64 -11.46
CA LEU A 615 10.73 21.57 -11.03
C LEU A 615 10.57 21.95 -9.54
N LYS A 616 9.34 22.14 -9.06
CA LYS A 616 9.10 22.38 -7.62
C LYS A 616 9.59 21.20 -6.80
N TYR A 617 9.26 19.98 -7.22
CA TYR A 617 9.68 18.75 -6.57
C TYR A 617 11.20 18.63 -6.48
N ILE A 618 11.93 18.77 -7.60
CA ILE A 618 13.40 18.74 -7.63
C ILE A 618 14.03 19.70 -6.60
N LYS A 619 13.42 20.89 -6.40
CA LYS A 619 13.94 21.91 -5.47
C LYS A 619 13.73 21.56 -4.00
N CYS A 620 12.67 20.79 -3.69
CA CYS A 620 12.23 20.54 -2.32
C CYS A 620 12.56 19.13 -1.82
N VAL A 621 12.67 18.15 -2.75
CA VAL A 621 12.80 16.74 -2.37
C VAL A 621 14.11 16.45 -1.65
N GLY A 622 13.99 15.73 -0.54
CA GLY A 622 15.09 15.15 0.21
C GLY A 622 15.63 13.86 -0.40
N SER A 623 16.58 13.24 0.29
CA SER A 623 17.24 11.98 -0.10
C SER A 623 16.27 10.80 -0.04
N ALA A 624 16.60 9.72 -0.78
CA ALA A 624 15.83 8.47 -0.72
C ALA A 624 15.93 7.79 0.65
N SER A 625 17.10 7.85 1.31
CA SER A 625 17.29 7.33 2.67
C SER A 625 16.43 8.06 3.72
N GLU A 626 15.94 9.25 3.39
CA GLU A 626 15.06 10.07 4.23
C GLU A 626 13.59 10.06 3.80
N GLY A 627 13.20 9.18 2.86
CA GLY A 627 11.82 9.01 2.42
C GLY A 627 11.37 9.96 1.32
N CYS A 628 12.27 10.69 0.66
CA CYS A 628 11.96 11.62 -0.43
C CYS A 628 10.85 12.63 -0.05
N VAL A 629 10.89 13.17 1.16
CA VAL A 629 9.90 14.17 1.61
C VAL A 629 10.18 15.54 0.99
N THR A 630 9.15 16.38 0.85
CA THR A 630 9.23 17.69 0.19
C THR A 630 9.03 18.87 1.13
N ASP A 631 8.74 18.62 2.41
CA ASP A 631 8.42 19.60 3.45
C ASP A 631 9.43 19.59 4.62
N SER A 632 10.61 18.99 4.43
CA SER A 632 11.70 19.12 5.43
C SER A 632 12.32 20.52 5.39
N LEU A 633 12.51 21.12 6.57
CA LEU A 633 13.27 22.38 6.75
C LEU A 633 14.78 22.12 6.78
#